data_2286611e87f0f0396c82dcd6b28e058d
#
_entry.id   2286611e87f0f0396c82dcd6b28e058d
#
_cell.length_a   1.000
_cell.length_b   1.000
_cell.length_c   1.000
_cell.angle_alpha   90.00
_cell.angle_beta   90.00
_cell.angle_gamma   90.00
#
_symmetry.space_group_name_H-M   'P 1'
#
loop_
_entity.id
_entity.type
_entity.pdbx_description
1 polymer ?
#
loop_
_entity_poly.entity_id
_entity_poly.type
_entity_poly.pdbx_seq_one_letter_code
_entity_poly.pdbx_strand_id
1 'polypeptide(L)'
;MLLVTDPEPDQGISTLTVGQHAAGHWLVQESGGRLEGRFVSFPAAMAFARAERHGFPGARVVVVTTPLVPQVSFEPVAPWETAA
;
A
#
# COMPACT_ATOMS: atom_id res chain seq x y z
N MET A 1 -2.15 -31.14 9.46
CA MET A 1 -2.00 -30.52 9.34
C MET A 1 -1.87 -29.89 9.19
N LEU A 2 -2.03 -29.73 9.03
CA LEU A 2 -1.89 -28.93 8.86
C LEU A 2 -1.83 -28.24 8.60
N LEU A 3 -1.93 -28.05 8.75
CA LEU A 3 -1.85 -27.26 8.50
C LEU A 3 -1.72 -26.53 8.27
N VAL A 4 -1.63 -26.44 8.46
CA VAL A 4 -1.47 -25.60 8.25
C VAL A 4 -1.40 -25.02 7.74
N THR A 5 -1.49 -24.91 7.50
CA THR A 5 -1.35 -24.25 7.03
C THR A 5 -1.57 -23.58 6.60
N ASP A 6 -1.76 -23.40 6.45
CA ASP A 6 -1.87 -22.69 6.09
C ASP A 6 -2.29 -21.85 5.80
N PRO A 7 -2.74 -21.61 6.11
CA PRO A 7 -3.45 -20.40 5.86
C PRO A 7 -2.88 -19.63 4.84
N GLU A 8 -2.04 -20.08 4.51
CA GLU A 8 -1.36 -19.37 3.67
C GLU A 8 -1.78 -19.50 2.32
N PRO A 9 -2.98 -19.88 2.00
CA PRO A 9 -3.43 -19.81 0.63
C PRO A 9 -3.27 -18.43 0.10
N ASP A 10 -3.27 -17.44 0.98
CA ASP A 10 -3.17 -16.10 0.49
C ASP A 10 -1.79 -15.61 0.34
N GLN A 11 -0.82 -16.43 0.60
CA GLN A 11 0.53 -15.92 0.55
C GLN A 11 0.94 -15.48 -0.81
N GLY A 12 0.43 -16.10 -1.84
CA GLY A 12 0.79 -15.73 -3.17
C GLY A 12 -0.12 -14.68 -3.76
N ILE A 13 -1.11 -14.24 -3.00
CA ILE A 13 -2.12 -13.32 -3.50
C ILE A 13 -2.04 -12.04 -2.71
N SER A 14 -1.67 -10.98 -3.39
CA SER A 14 -1.58 -9.68 -2.76
C SER A 14 -2.77 -8.84 -3.13
N THR A 15 -3.10 -7.93 -2.25
CA THR A 15 -4.07 -6.90 -2.54
C THR A 15 -3.34 -5.57 -2.47
N LEU A 16 -3.51 -4.76 -3.49
CA LEU A 16 -3.00 -3.40 -3.51
C LEU A 16 -4.18 -2.50 -3.20
N THR A 17 -4.19 -1.95 -2.01
CA THR A 17 -5.29 -1.13 -1.54
C THR A 17 -4.96 0.32 -1.80
N VAL A 18 -5.86 1.02 -2.49
CA VAL A 18 -5.72 2.43 -2.79
C VAL A 18 -6.74 3.17 -1.97
N GLY A 19 -6.29 4.15 -1.22
CA GLY A 19 -7.18 4.95 -0.39
C GLY A 19 -6.53 6.24 0.00
N GLN A 20 -7.30 7.11 0.63
CA GLN A 20 -6.82 8.44 0.98
C GLN A 20 -6.48 8.49 2.46
N HIS A 21 -5.33 9.05 2.75
CA HIS A 21 -4.93 9.32 4.12
C HIS A 21 -5.75 10.50 4.64
N ALA A 22 -5.97 10.53 5.95
CA ALA A 22 -6.75 11.61 6.54
C ALA A 22 -6.17 12.99 6.28
N ALA A 23 -4.87 13.07 6.01
CA ALA A 23 -4.23 14.34 5.71
C ALA A 23 -4.39 14.75 4.24
N GLY A 24 -5.01 13.93 3.41
CA GLY A 24 -5.38 14.32 2.07
C GLY A 24 -4.60 13.68 0.93
N HIS A 25 -3.43 13.11 1.21
CA HIS A 25 -2.71 12.44 0.14
C HIS A 25 -3.23 11.00 -0.03
N TRP A 26 -2.82 10.37 -1.11
CA TRP A 26 -3.31 9.04 -1.45
C TRP A 26 -2.24 8.00 -1.17
N LEU A 27 -2.67 6.83 -0.73
CA LEU A 27 -1.76 5.74 -0.40
C LEU A 27 -2.09 4.52 -1.23
N VAL A 28 -1.05 3.76 -1.56
CA VAL A 28 -1.20 2.42 -2.11
C VAL A 28 -0.46 1.50 -1.16
N GLN A 29 -1.16 0.51 -0.64
CA GLN A 29 -0.59 -0.40 0.34
C GLN A 29 -0.77 -1.83 -0.12
N GLU A 30 0.30 -2.63 -0.06
CA GLU A 30 0.24 -4.03 -0.38
C GLU A 30 -0.06 -4.81 0.90
N SER A 31 -0.91 -5.82 0.80
CA SER A 31 -1.45 -6.52 1.97
C SER A 31 -0.40 -7.17 2.87
N GLY A 32 0.72 -7.54 2.30
CA GLY A 32 1.80 -8.14 3.08
C GLY A 32 2.79 -7.14 3.63
N GLY A 33 2.57 -5.87 3.37
CA GLY A 33 3.46 -4.83 3.89
C GLY A 33 4.74 -4.65 3.10
N ARG A 34 4.84 -5.23 1.91
CA ARG A 34 6.05 -5.17 1.12
C ARG A 34 6.15 -3.93 0.25
N LEU A 35 5.06 -3.20 0.14
CA LEU A 35 5.01 -2.04 -0.73
C LEU A 35 4.07 -1.02 -0.14
N GLU A 36 4.50 0.22 -0.15
CA GLU A 36 3.62 1.33 0.18
C GLU A 36 4.07 2.54 -0.60
N GLY A 37 3.14 3.23 -1.24
CA GLY A 37 3.42 4.44 -1.99
C GLY A 37 2.52 5.56 -1.54
N ARG A 38 2.95 6.79 -1.74
CA ARG A 38 2.25 7.98 -1.32
C ARG A 38 2.19 8.94 -2.50
N PHE A 39 0.99 9.42 -2.80
CA PHE A 39 0.74 10.16 -4.02
C PHE A 39 -0.13 11.38 -3.74
N VAL A 40 0.00 12.37 -4.59
CA VAL A 40 -0.75 13.62 -4.43
C VAL A 40 -2.14 13.53 -5.05
N SER A 41 -2.41 12.50 -5.86
CA SER A 41 -3.71 12.40 -6.51
C SER A 41 -4.12 10.94 -6.66
N PHE A 42 -5.42 10.74 -6.77
CA PHE A 42 -5.96 9.41 -7.02
C PHE A 42 -5.46 8.83 -8.35
N PRO A 43 -5.46 9.57 -9.46
CA PRO A 43 -4.95 8.99 -10.70
C PRO A 43 -3.51 8.54 -10.60
N ALA A 44 -2.67 9.28 -9.90
CA ALA A 44 -1.27 8.88 -9.72
C ALA A 44 -1.18 7.60 -8.91
N ALA A 45 -1.97 7.50 -7.83
CA ALA A 45 -1.97 6.29 -7.02
C ALA A 45 -2.45 5.09 -7.82
N MET A 46 -3.49 5.27 -8.62
CA MET A 46 -4.02 4.17 -9.44
C MET A 46 -3.03 3.73 -10.50
N ALA A 47 -2.33 4.68 -11.12
CA ALA A 47 -1.33 4.32 -12.12
C ALA A 47 -0.21 3.50 -11.49
N PHE A 48 0.21 3.89 -10.29
CA PHE A 48 1.23 3.16 -9.56
C PHE A 48 0.72 1.76 -9.21
N ALA A 49 -0.49 1.66 -8.67
CA ALA A 49 -1.03 0.37 -8.27
C ALA A 49 -1.13 -0.58 -9.46
N ARG A 50 -1.57 -0.07 -10.60
CA ARG A 50 -1.68 -0.91 -11.80
C ARG A 50 -0.33 -1.39 -12.28
N ALA A 51 0.67 -0.52 -12.21
CA ALA A 51 2.02 -0.90 -12.63
C ALA A 51 2.61 -1.93 -11.68
N GLU A 52 2.45 -1.70 -10.36
CA GLU A 52 3.02 -2.61 -9.38
C GLU A 52 2.33 -3.95 -9.35
N ARG A 53 1.10 -4.01 -9.80
CA ARG A 53 0.36 -5.25 -9.83
C ARG A 53 1.10 -6.32 -10.63
N HIS A 54 1.87 -5.92 -11.61
CA HIS A 54 2.63 -6.87 -12.41
C HIS A 54 3.72 -7.56 -11.60
N GLY A 55 4.16 -6.96 -10.54
CA GLY A 55 5.17 -7.55 -9.67
C GLY A 55 4.60 -8.45 -8.58
N PHE A 56 3.28 -8.55 -8.50
CA PHE A 56 2.61 -9.37 -7.49
C PHE A 56 1.60 -10.26 -8.20
N PRO A 57 2.04 -11.43 -8.69
CA PRO A 57 1.16 -12.30 -9.47
C PRO A 57 -0.14 -12.58 -8.73
N GLY A 58 -1.23 -12.44 -9.42
CA GLY A 58 -2.55 -12.68 -8.83
C GLY A 58 -3.08 -11.51 -8.01
N ALA A 59 -2.34 -10.43 -7.91
CA ALA A 59 -2.75 -9.31 -7.09
C ALA A 59 -3.96 -8.62 -7.69
N ARG A 60 -4.77 -8.06 -6.80
CA ARG A 60 -5.90 -7.24 -7.22
C ARG A 60 -5.72 -5.84 -6.65
N VAL A 61 -6.27 -4.87 -7.33
CA VAL A 61 -6.28 -3.49 -6.89
C VAL A 61 -7.67 -3.21 -6.33
N VAL A 62 -7.71 -2.72 -5.10
CA VAL A 62 -8.96 -2.43 -4.41
C VAL A 62 -8.93 -0.97 -3.96
N VAL A 63 -9.99 -0.25 -4.25
CA VAL A 63 -10.11 1.14 -3.83
C VAL A 63 -11.03 1.17 -2.62
N VAL A 64 -10.60 1.83 -1.56
CA VAL A 64 -11.40 1.95 -0.35
C VAL A 64 -11.75 3.40 -0.11
N THR A 65 -12.88 3.61 0.55
CA THR A 65 -13.35 4.97 0.84
C THR A 65 -13.04 5.38 2.26
N THR A 66 -12.72 4.43 3.13
CA THR A 66 -12.32 4.77 4.49
C THR A 66 -10.89 5.25 4.47
N PRO A 67 -10.52 6.18 5.36
CA PRO A 67 -9.15 6.68 5.40
C PRO A 67 -8.17 5.55 5.68
N LEU A 68 -7.04 5.58 5.00
CA LEU A 68 -5.97 4.62 5.24
C LEU A 68 -4.95 5.20 6.19
N VAL A 69 -4.34 4.32 6.97
CA VAL A 69 -3.27 4.68 7.87
C VAL A 69 -1.99 4.13 7.27
N PRO A 70 -0.93 4.95 7.16
CA PRO A 70 0.33 4.47 6.61
C PRO A 70 0.88 3.32 7.42
N GLN A 71 1.39 2.31 6.73
CA GLN A 71 2.08 1.21 7.36
C GLN A 71 3.52 1.62 7.65
N VAL A 72 4.04 2.52 6.84
CA VAL A 72 5.36 3.09 7.01
C VAL A 72 5.16 4.52 7.44
N SER A 73 5.97 4.99 8.38
CA SER A 73 5.82 6.37 8.86
C SER A 73 6.22 7.34 7.76
N PHE A 74 5.34 8.28 7.49
CA PHE A 74 5.63 9.38 6.58
C PHE A 74 5.67 10.69 7.34
N GLU A 75 6.03 10.63 8.60
CA GLU A 75 6.08 11.84 9.39
C GLU A 75 7.09 12.80 8.81
N PRO A 76 6.83 14.09 8.92
CA PRO A 76 7.81 15.07 8.48
C PRO A 76 9.09 14.87 9.25
N VAL A 77 10.20 14.98 8.55
CA VAL A 77 11.48 14.88 9.22
C VAL A 77 11.68 16.12 10.08
N ALA A 78 12.44 15.97 11.15
CA ALA A 78 12.76 17.11 12.00
C ALA A 78 13.60 18.10 11.20
N PRO A 79 13.56 19.39 11.57
CA PRO A 79 14.30 20.40 10.81
C PRO A 79 15.78 20.07 10.63
N TRP A 80 16.41 19.49 11.65
CA TRP A 80 17.81 19.14 11.51
C TRP A 80 18.03 18.00 10.56
N GLU A 81 17.00 17.18 10.30
CA GLU A 81 17.12 16.06 9.38
C GLU A 81 16.94 16.51 7.95
N THR A 82 16.07 17.49 7.74
CA THR A 82 15.85 17.96 6.39
C THR A 82 17.04 18.70 5.86
N ALA A 83 17.89 19.18 6.72
CA ALA A 83 19.06 19.90 6.30
C ALA A 83 20.13 18.97 5.76
N ALA A 84 19.99 17.72 5.98
CA ALA A 84 21.00 16.77 5.55
C ALA A 84 20.96 16.53 4.06
#